data_deda3ac69cb61822526456a868208081
#
_entry.id   deda3ac69cb61822526456a868208081
#
_cell.length_a   1.000
_cell.length_b   1.000
_cell.length_c   1.000
_cell.angle_alpha   90.00
_cell.angle_beta   90.00
_cell.angle_gamma   90.00
#
_symmetry.space_group_name_H-M   'P 1'
#
loop_
_entity.id
_entity.type
_entity.pdbx_description
1 polymer ?
#
loop_
_entity_poly.entity_id
_entity_poly.type
_entity_poly.pdbx_seq_one_letter_code
_entity_poly.pdbx_strand_id
1 'polypeptide(L)'
;MEYEIIKKKETGYSVSVAASRVTSFRKNFNETTTFRAYGNGCIGIAGAVGRADLSALKKEAAESLKKGIAYPCNLSCGVRHDPAPKEILPESGIVPAFRALLEELSKKADGYLFGNKINLSYETVSYENTAGASYTSHDASLEYALTIKDKKSANIMDMVYGKRA
;
A
#
# COMPACT_ATOMS: atom_id res chain seq x y z
N MET A 1 -6.14 -12.18 -28.88
CA MET A 1 -6.14 -12.37 -27.42
C MET A 1 -6.16 -10.99 -26.80
N GLU A 2 -7.24 -10.66 -26.14
CA GLU A 2 -7.35 -9.44 -25.36
C GLU A 2 -6.60 -9.61 -24.03
N TYR A 3 -6.07 -8.51 -23.50
CA TYR A 3 -5.36 -8.56 -22.21
C TYR A 3 -5.41 -7.22 -21.46
N GLU A 4 -5.12 -7.32 -20.19
CA GLU A 4 -4.86 -6.17 -19.32
C GLU A 4 -3.62 -6.38 -18.44
N ILE A 5 -2.96 -5.31 -18.11
CA ILE A 5 -1.79 -5.28 -17.24
C ILE A 5 -2.08 -4.33 -16.09
N ILE A 6 -1.88 -4.81 -14.88
CA ILE A 6 -2.00 -4.05 -13.64
C ILE A 6 -0.63 -4.04 -12.98
N LYS A 7 -0.07 -2.85 -12.77
CA LYS A 7 1.18 -2.66 -12.01
C LYS A 7 0.86 -1.88 -10.75
N LYS A 8 1.26 -2.42 -9.62
CA LYS A 8 1.12 -1.76 -8.32
C LYS A 8 2.51 -1.56 -7.73
N LYS A 9 2.81 -0.33 -7.31
CA LYS A 9 4.02 0.05 -6.58
C LYS A 9 3.60 0.63 -5.24
N GLU A 10 4.21 0.15 -4.18
CA GLU A 10 3.95 0.62 -2.83
C GLU A 10 5.26 0.92 -2.11
N THR A 11 5.37 2.11 -1.54
CA THR A 11 6.43 2.46 -0.60
C THR A 11 5.79 2.67 0.76
N GLY A 12 6.15 1.83 1.72
CA GLY A 12 5.67 1.88 3.08
C GLY A 12 6.77 2.30 4.06
N TYR A 13 6.39 3.09 5.05
CA TYR A 13 7.23 3.47 6.17
C TYR A 13 6.54 3.07 7.46
N SER A 14 7.24 2.36 8.33
CA SER A 14 6.71 1.94 9.62
C SER A 14 7.62 2.46 10.73
N VAL A 15 7.02 3.22 11.65
CA VAL A 15 7.67 3.75 12.84
C VAL A 15 7.15 3.00 14.05
N SER A 16 8.02 2.27 14.74
CA SER A 16 7.65 1.61 16.00
C SER A 16 7.88 2.54 17.17
N VAL A 17 6.94 2.50 18.09
CA VAL A 17 6.94 3.33 19.31
C VAL A 17 6.90 2.43 20.54
N ALA A 18 7.76 2.68 21.50
CA ALA A 18 7.72 2.05 22.81
C ALA A 18 8.08 3.08 23.89
N ALA A 19 7.34 3.06 24.97
CA ALA A 19 7.52 3.98 26.09
C ALA A 19 7.62 5.46 25.65
N SER A 20 6.72 5.88 24.75
CA SER A 20 6.66 7.23 24.15
C SER A 20 7.89 7.62 23.34
N ARG A 21 8.67 6.66 22.84
CA ARG A 21 9.86 6.92 22.04
C ARG A 21 9.83 6.13 20.75
N VAL A 22 10.35 6.72 19.68
CA VAL A 22 10.61 6.00 18.44
C VAL A 22 11.73 5.00 18.66
N THR A 23 11.46 3.72 18.46
CA THR A 23 12.42 2.62 18.66
C THR A 23 12.93 2.03 17.38
N SER A 24 12.15 2.06 16.29
CA SER A 24 12.61 1.63 14.97
C SER A 24 11.92 2.41 13.86
N PHE A 25 12.61 2.51 12.74
CA PHE A 25 12.09 2.99 11.46
C PHE A 25 12.40 1.97 10.40
N ARG A 26 11.40 1.61 9.61
CA ARG A 26 11.54 0.66 8.49
C ARG A 26 10.93 1.26 7.26
N LYS A 27 11.62 1.08 6.13
CA LYS A 27 11.10 1.32 4.79
C LYS A 27 10.92 -0.01 4.09
N ASN A 28 9.81 -0.20 3.45
CA ASN A 28 9.56 -1.32 2.55
C ASN A 28 9.14 -0.79 1.19
N PHE A 29 9.53 -1.50 0.16
CA PHE A 29 9.09 -1.26 -1.21
C PHE A 29 8.56 -2.57 -1.75
N ASN A 30 7.37 -2.51 -2.34
CA ASN A 30 6.74 -3.64 -2.98
C ASN A 30 6.29 -3.25 -4.39
N GLU A 31 6.59 -4.09 -5.36
CA GLU A 31 6.13 -3.94 -6.74
C GLU A 31 5.50 -5.24 -7.17
N THR A 32 4.30 -5.17 -7.72
CA THR A 32 3.61 -6.34 -8.28
C THR A 32 3.12 -6.02 -9.69
N THR A 33 3.17 -7.01 -10.56
CA THR A 33 2.61 -6.94 -11.91
C THR A 33 1.67 -8.12 -12.10
N THR A 34 0.43 -7.86 -12.48
CA THR A 34 -0.55 -8.86 -12.85
C THR A 34 -0.86 -8.72 -14.33
N PHE A 35 -0.78 -9.81 -15.06
CA PHE A 35 -1.20 -9.93 -16.45
C PHE A 35 -2.44 -10.82 -16.51
N ARG A 36 -3.51 -10.32 -17.13
CA ARG A 36 -4.74 -11.07 -17.37
C ARG A 36 -4.99 -11.19 -18.87
N ALA A 37 -5.20 -12.39 -19.35
CA ALA A 37 -5.53 -12.70 -20.74
C ALA A 37 -6.99 -13.13 -20.85
N TYR A 38 -7.66 -12.70 -21.90
CA TYR A 38 -9.09 -12.99 -22.14
C TYR A 38 -9.27 -13.66 -23.50
N GLY A 39 -10.19 -14.61 -23.56
CA GLY A 39 -10.58 -15.28 -24.79
C GLY A 39 -11.71 -16.28 -24.57
N ASN A 40 -12.66 -16.32 -25.51
CA ASN A 40 -13.80 -17.25 -25.48
C ASN A 40 -14.61 -17.24 -24.16
N GLY A 41 -14.80 -16.06 -23.55
CA GLY A 41 -15.50 -15.92 -22.27
C GLY A 41 -14.74 -16.48 -21.06
N CYS A 42 -13.43 -16.70 -21.18
CA CYS A 42 -12.56 -17.21 -20.13
C CYS A 42 -11.46 -16.23 -19.81
N ILE A 43 -10.86 -16.41 -18.62
CA ILE A 43 -9.72 -15.64 -18.13
C ILE A 43 -8.53 -16.54 -17.81
N GLY A 44 -7.32 -16.05 -18.13
CA GLY A 44 -6.06 -16.59 -17.65
C GLY A 44 -5.27 -15.50 -16.93
N ILE A 45 -4.63 -15.83 -15.82
CA ILE A 45 -3.93 -14.86 -14.96
C ILE A 45 -2.51 -15.36 -14.69
N ALA A 46 -1.56 -14.43 -14.74
CA ALA A 46 -0.20 -14.60 -14.26
C ALA A 46 0.24 -13.35 -13.49
N GLY A 47 1.15 -13.50 -12.54
CA GLY A 47 1.63 -12.37 -11.75
C GLY A 47 3.06 -12.57 -11.26
N ALA A 48 3.73 -11.46 -11.01
CA ALA A 48 5.06 -11.42 -10.43
C ALA A 48 5.17 -10.38 -9.33
N VAL A 49 6.04 -10.66 -8.37
CA VAL A 49 6.47 -9.72 -7.33
C VAL A 49 7.89 -9.26 -7.67
N GLY A 50 8.14 -7.96 -7.59
CA GLY A 50 9.38 -7.35 -8.02
C GLY A 50 9.42 -7.09 -9.53
N ARG A 51 10.62 -7.11 -10.11
CA ARG A 51 10.81 -6.85 -11.54
C ARG A 51 10.15 -7.95 -12.38
N ALA A 52 9.19 -7.58 -13.19
CA ALA A 52 8.43 -8.50 -14.03
C ALA A 52 8.98 -8.55 -15.47
N ASP A 53 9.06 -9.74 -16.03
CA ASP A 53 9.16 -9.96 -17.48
C ASP A 53 7.75 -10.10 -18.07
N LEU A 54 7.29 -9.04 -18.74
CA LEU A 54 5.95 -9.02 -19.34
C LEU A 54 5.75 -10.10 -20.41
N SER A 55 6.82 -10.49 -21.13
CA SER A 55 6.73 -11.55 -22.15
C SER A 55 6.49 -12.91 -21.50
N ALA A 56 7.17 -13.19 -20.39
CA ALA A 56 6.94 -14.39 -19.59
C ALA A 56 5.52 -14.42 -19.01
N LEU A 57 5.09 -13.32 -18.36
CA LEU A 57 3.73 -13.21 -17.79
C LEU A 57 2.64 -13.39 -18.85
N LYS A 58 2.82 -12.82 -20.04
CA LYS A 58 1.89 -13.00 -21.16
C LYS A 58 1.75 -14.48 -21.55
N LYS A 59 2.88 -15.19 -21.64
CA LYS A 59 2.89 -16.61 -21.94
C LYS A 59 2.21 -17.44 -20.86
N GLU A 60 2.53 -17.18 -19.61
CA GLU A 60 1.93 -17.87 -18.47
C GLU A 60 0.42 -17.61 -18.35
N ALA A 61 -0.04 -16.36 -18.57
CA ALA A 61 -1.45 -16.04 -18.61
C ALA A 61 -2.17 -16.73 -19.76
N ALA A 62 -1.54 -16.85 -20.93
CA ALA A 62 -2.09 -17.59 -22.06
C ALA A 62 -2.19 -19.11 -21.77
N GLU A 63 -1.22 -19.69 -21.07
CA GLU A 63 -1.30 -21.08 -20.59
C GLU A 63 -2.40 -21.24 -19.52
N SER A 64 -2.52 -20.27 -18.59
CA SER A 64 -3.60 -20.25 -17.61
C SER A 64 -4.99 -20.17 -18.25
N LEU A 65 -5.12 -19.43 -19.35
CA LEU A 65 -6.38 -19.29 -20.11
C LEU A 65 -6.90 -20.64 -20.62
N LYS A 66 -6.02 -21.60 -20.96
CA LYS A 66 -6.38 -22.94 -21.41
C LYS A 66 -7.15 -23.76 -20.37
N LYS A 67 -7.12 -23.35 -19.10
CA LYS A 67 -7.89 -23.98 -18.01
C LYS A 67 -9.39 -23.72 -18.13
N GLY A 68 -9.82 -22.80 -18.99
CA GLY A 68 -11.23 -22.56 -19.29
C GLY A 68 -12.02 -21.95 -18.12
N ILE A 69 -11.38 -21.13 -17.29
CA ILE A 69 -12.08 -20.45 -16.18
C ILE A 69 -13.01 -19.40 -16.78
N ALA A 70 -14.32 -19.63 -16.67
CA ALA A 70 -15.33 -18.73 -17.20
C ALA A 70 -15.28 -17.36 -16.54
N TYR A 71 -15.18 -16.33 -17.35
CA TYR A 71 -15.18 -14.94 -16.91
C TYR A 71 -15.75 -14.04 -18.01
N PRO A 72 -17.07 -13.80 -18.01
CA PRO A 72 -17.71 -12.94 -18.99
C PRO A 72 -17.39 -11.48 -18.66
N CYS A 73 -16.38 -10.91 -19.28
CA CYS A 73 -15.96 -9.53 -19.09
C CYS A 73 -15.73 -8.86 -20.44
N ASN A 74 -16.22 -7.64 -20.57
CA ASN A 74 -15.82 -6.73 -21.63
C ASN A 74 -14.77 -5.78 -21.09
N LEU A 75 -13.66 -5.64 -21.80
CA LEU A 75 -12.61 -4.69 -21.43
C LEU A 75 -13.14 -3.26 -21.53
N SER A 76 -12.89 -2.46 -20.51
CA SER A 76 -13.21 -1.02 -20.52
C SER A 76 -12.27 -0.28 -21.45
N CYS A 77 -12.69 0.90 -21.94
CA CYS A 77 -11.85 1.86 -22.63
C CYS A 77 -11.82 3.17 -21.86
N GLY A 78 -10.92 4.08 -22.24
CA GLY A 78 -10.78 5.42 -21.66
C GLY A 78 -9.42 5.65 -21.00
N VAL A 79 -9.10 6.91 -20.83
CA VAL A 79 -7.82 7.34 -20.27
C VAL A 79 -8.07 8.24 -19.06
N ARG A 80 -7.43 7.93 -17.95
CA ARG A 80 -7.45 8.73 -16.74
C ARG A 80 -6.14 8.58 -15.99
N HIS A 81 -5.48 9.69 -15.72
CA HIS A 81 -4.28 9.73 -14.91
C HIS A 81 -4.50 10.73 -13.78
N ASP A 82 -4.57 10.23 -12.58
CA ASP A 82 -4.65 11.07 -11.39
C ASP A 82 -3.27 11.71 -11.14
N PRO A 83 -3.21 12.97 -10.71
CA PRO A 83 -1.95 13.59 -10.34
C PRO A 83 -1.33 12.85 -9.14
N ALA A 84 -0.01 12.79 -9.09
CA ALA A 84 0.67 12.26 -7.92
C ALA A 84 0.26 13.05 -6.66
N PRO A 85 -0.08 12.39 -5.55
CA PRO A 85 -0.45 13.07 -4.32
C PRO A 85 0.74 13.87 -3.81
N LYS A 86 0.46 14.95 -3.08
CA LYS A 86 1.50 15.62 -2.31
C LYS A 86 2.04 14.64 -1.28
N GLU A 87 3.34 14.59 -1.17
CA GLU A 87 4.01 13.85 -0.11
C GLU A 87 3.48 14.33 1.25
N ILE A 88 2.93 13.43 2.07
CA ILE A 88 2.45 13.79 3.42
C ILE A 88 3.64 14.26 4.26
N LEU A 89 4.75 13.51 4.21
CA LEU A 89 6.03 13.84 4.83
C LEU A 89 7.17 13.31 3.95
N PRO A 90 8.23 14.09 3.71
CA PRO A 90 9.44 13.57 3.08
C PRO A 90 10.08 12.51 4.00
N GLU A 91 10.74 11.51 3.41
CA GLU A 91 11.36 10.41 4.17
C GLU A 91 12.23 10.90 5.34
N SER A 92 13.05 11.93 5.12
CA SER A 92 13.90 12.52 6.14
C SER A 92 13.14 13.21 7.27
N GLY A 93 11.89 13.62 7.02
CA GLY A 93 11.02 14.30 7.97
C GLY A 93 10.18 13.36 8.84
N ILE A 94 10.04 12.08 8.47
CA ILE A 94 9.13 11.13 9.13
C ILE A 94 9.52 10.94 10.60
N VAL A 95 10.73 10.51 10.88
CA VAL A 95 11.19 10.26 12.26
C VAL A 95 11.20 11.52 13.12
N PRO A 96 11.71 12.67 12.64
CA PRO A 96 11.61 13.94 13.39
C PRO A 96 10.19 14.34 13.73
N ALA A 97 9.26 14.27 12.77
CA ALA A 97 7.85 14.62 12.99
C ALA A 97 7.19 13.75 14.07
N PHE A 98 7.42 12.44 14.03
CA PHE A 98 6.85 11.54 15.03
C PHE A 98 7.50 11.65 16.40
N ARG A 99 8.78 11.97 16.47
CA ARG A 99 9.42 12.33 17.76
C ARG A 99 8.79 13.57 18.37
N ALA A 100 8.63 14.63 17.60
CA ALA A 100 7.98 15.85 18.08
C ALA A 100 6.54 15.59 18.55
N LEU A 101 5.76 14.80 17.80
CA LEU A 101 4.42 14.39 18.20
C LEU A 101 4.40 13.64 19.53
N LEU A 102 5.28 12.67 19.72
CA LEU A 102 5.37 11.88 20.95
C LEU A 102 5.82 12.70 22.15
N GLU A 103 6.73 13.66 21.94
CA GLU A 103 7.14 14.60 22.98
C GLU A 103 5.97 15.50 23.41
N GLU A 104 5.18 15.99 22.45
CA GLU A 104 4.00 16.80 22.76
C GLU A 104 2.93 16.01 23.49
N LEU A 105 2.63 14.78 23.04
CA LEU A 105 1.71 13.88 23.70
C LEU A 105 2.17 13.56 25.13
N SER A 106 3.47 13.30 25.34
CA SER A 106 4.03 13.01 26.65
C SER A 106 3.95 14.20 27.62
N LYS A 107 4.04 15.43 27.12
CA LYS A 107 3.84 16.64 27.93
C LYS A 107 2.38 16.85 28.32
N LYS A 108 1.44 16.60 27.39
CA LYS A 108 0.00 16.75 27.63
C LYS A 108 -0.60 15.63 28.48
N ALA A 109 0.01 14.45 28.45
CA ALA A 109 -0.47 13.25 29.12
C ALA A 109 0.67 12.61 29.95
N ASP A 110 1.23 13.37 30.88
CA ASP A 110 2.44 13.01 31.66
C ASP A 110 2.30 11.69 32.45
N GLY A 111 1.13 11.28 32.85
CA GLY A 111 0.89 10.00 33.53
C GLY A 111 0.99 8.76 32.65
N TYR A 112 1.14 8.91 31.31
CA TYR A 112 0.97 7.82 30.35
C TYR A 112 2.20 7.57 29.48
N LEU A 113 2.28 6.36 28.94
CA LEU A 113 3.23 5.93 27.95
C LEU A 113 2.49 5.51 26.67
N PHE A 114 3.04 5.90 25.55
CA PHE A 114 2.53 5.53 24.24
C PHE A 114 3.39 4.45 23.59
N GLY A 115 2.76 3.52 22.90
CA GLY A 115 3.44 2.43 22.21
C GLY A 115 2.76 2.00 20.93
N ASN A 116 3.29 0.97 20.25
CA ASN A 116 2.83 0.34 19.02
C ASN A 116 3.35 1.03 17.74
N LYS A 117 2.53 1.30 16.71
CA LYS A 117 3.00 1.64 15.37
C LYS A 117 2.30 2.84 14.75
N ILE A 118 3.07 3.53 13.92
CA ILE A 118 2.57 4.53 12.97
C ILE A 118 3.10 4.13 11.59
N ASN A 119 2.21 4.02 10.62
CA ASN A 119 2.53 3.64 9.25
C ASN A 119 2.17 4.78 8.30
N LEU A 120 3.03 5.02 7.32
CA LEU A 120 2.81 5.93 6.20
C LEU A 120 3.03 5.14 4.93
N SER A 121 2.11 5.17 3.99
CA SER A 121 2.24 4.47 2.72
C SER A 121 1.87 5.34 1.54
N TYR A 122 2.55 5.10 0.43
CA TYR A 122 2.30 5.69 -0.88
C TYR A 122 2.12 4.56 -1.86
N GLU A 123 1.01 4.56 -2.57
CA GLU A 123 0.66 3.55 -3.56
C GLU A 123 0.47 4.19 -4.93
N THR A 124 0.96 3.54 -5.97
CA THR A 124 0.67 3.86 -7.36
C THR A 124 0.16 2.61 -8.04
N VAL A 125 -1.01 2.69 -8.66
CA VAL A 125 -1.57 1.63 -9.49
C VAL A 125 -1.67 2.14 -10.92
N SER A 126 -1.05 1.41 -11.85
CA SER A 126 -1.16 1.63 -13.28
C SER A 126 -1.91 0.47 -13.91
N TYR A 127 -2.84 0.77 -14.79
CA TYR A 127 -3.66 -0.17 -15.54
C TYR A 127 -3.62 0.18 -17.02
N GLU A 128 -3.43 -0.80 -17.87
CA GLU A 128 -3.54 -0.69 -19.32
C GLU A 128 -4.16 -1.94 -19.92
N ASN A 129 -4.89 -1.82 -21.03
CA ASN A 129 -5.46 -2.96 -21.73
C ASN A 129 -5.50 -2.76 -23.25
N THR A 130 -5.84 -3.84 -23.98
CA THR A 130 -5.94 -3.86 -25.44
C THR A 130 -7.13 -3.11 -26.01
N ALA A 131 -8.14 -2.75 -25.22
CA ALA A 131 -9.28 -1.95 -25.65
C ALA A 131 -9.00 -0.43 -25.59
N GLY A 132 -7.77 -0.04 -25.23
CA GLY A 132 -7.35 1.37 -25.18
C GLY A 132 -7.61 2.05 -23.82
N ALA A 133 -7.85 1.28 -22.75
CA ALA A 133 -7.86 1.86 -21.43
C ALA A 133 -6.44 2.08 -20.91
N SER A 134 -6.21 3.24 -20.29
CA SER A 134 -4.99 3.57 -19.58
C SER A 134 -5.33 4.41 -18.37
N TYR A 135 -5.09 3.87 -17.18
CA TYR A 135 -5.38 4.52 -15.89
C TYR A 135 -4.14 4.56 -15.03
N THR A 136 -3.97 5.64 -14.29
CA THR A 136 -3.00 5.72 -13.20
C THR A 136 -3.68 6.36 -12.01
N SER A 137 -3.64 5.69 -10.88
CA SER A 137 -4.11 6.22 -9.60
C SER A 137 -2.99 6.25 -8.59
N HIS A 138 -3.07 7.21 -7.70
CA HIS A 138 -2.13 7.37 -6.60
C HIS A 138 -2.90 7.47 -5.29
N ASP A 139 -2.39 6.84 -4.27
CA ASP A 139 -2.93 6.93 -2.91
C ASP A 139 -1.81 7.18 -1.90
N ALA A 140 -2.11 7.95 -0.87
CA ALA A 140 -1.20 8.19 0.23
C ALA A 140 -1.98 8.08 1.53
N SER A 141 -1.56 7.23 2.44
CA SER A 141 -2.27 7.02 3.70
C SER A 141 -1.35 7.08 4.91
N LEU A 142 -1.87 7.68 5.96
CA LEU A 142 -1.28 7.68 7.30
C LEU A 142 -2.19 6.86 8.22
N GLU A 143 -1.63 5.83 8.81
CA GLU A 143 -2.33 4.96 9.76
C GLU A 143 -1.55 4.93 11.08
N TYR A 144 -2.25 5.06 12.17
CA TYR A 144 -1.65 4.91 13.49
C TYR A 144 -2.48 4.00 14.37
N ALA A 145 -1.77 3.20 15.16
CA ALA A 145 -2.34 2.41 16.24
C ALA A 145 -1.45 2.65 17.46
N LEU A 146 -1.90 3.48 18.38
CA LEU A 146 -1.15 3.82 19.59
C LEU A 146 -1.83 3.18 20.81
N THR A 147 -1.08 2.38 21.54
CA THR A 147 -1.49 1.90 22.85
C THR A 147 -1.16 2.95 23.91
N ILE A 148 -2.05 3.10 24.87
CA ILE A 148 -1.90 4.01 26.01
C ILE A 148 -1.75 3.16 27.27
N LYS A 149 -0.67 3.37 28.01
CA LYS A 149 -0.36 2.66 29.24
C LYS A 149 -0.09 3.65 30.37
N ASP A 150 -0.70 3.44 31.54
CA ASP A 150 -0.34 4.18 32.74
C ASP A 150 1.10 3.83 33.18
N LYS A 151 1.90 4.82 33.53
CA LYS A 151 3.27 4.61 34.02
C LYS A 151 3.34 3.74 35.26
N LYS A 152 2.29 3.76 36.08
CA LYS A 152 2.19 3.02 37.36
C LYS A 152 1.53 1.65 37.22
N SER A 153 1.01 1.30 36.06
CA SER A 153 0.29 0.04 35.81
C SER A 153 1.06 -0.85 34.85
N ALA A 154 0.94 -2.17 35.01
CA ALA A 154 1.41 -3.14 34.03
C ALA A 154 0.46 -3.27 32.83
N ASN A 155 -0.79 -2.84 32.95
CA ASN A 155 -1.83 -3.04 31.96
C ASN A 155 -1.85 -1.92 30.92
N ILE A 156 -2.23 -2.27 29.70
CA ILE A 156 -2.63 -1.31 28.65
C ILE A 156 -4.01 -0.79 29.02
N MET A 157 -4.17 0.53 29.08
CA MET A 157 -5.45 1.14 29.46
C MET A 157 -6.37 1.29 28.26
N ASP A 158 -5.80 1.66 27.08
CA ASP A 158 -6.58 1.92 25.89
C ASP A 158 -5.72 1.82 24.63
N MET A 159 -6.38 1.80 23.48
CA MET A 159 -5.74 1.88 22.16
C MET A 159 -6.51 2.85 21.28
N VAL A 160 -5.78 3.80 20.70
CA VAL A 160 -6.31 4.75 19.73
C VAL A 160 -5.88 4.33 18.34
N TYR A 161 -6.84 4.17 17.46
CA TYR A 161 -6.62 3.84 16.06
C TYR A 161 -7.18 4.94 15.17
N GLY A 162 -6.46 5.28 14.10
CA GLY A 162 -6.94 6.16 13.06
C GLY A 162 -6.25 5.88 11.75
N LYS A 163 -6.99 6.12 10.66
CA LYS A 163 -6.49 6.09 9.30
C LYS A 163 -6.95 7.34 8.57
N ARG A 164 -6.05 7.96 7.84
CA ARG A 164 -6.34 9.05 6.91
C ARG A 164 -5.74 8.66 5.55
N ALA A 165 -6.57 8.66 4.53
CA ALA A 165 -6.20 8.57 3.12
C ALA A 165 -6.20 9.96 2.51
#